data_43bc720a8780a3a18f3db34205d566a3
#
_entry.id   43bc720a8780a3a18f3db34205d566a3
#
_cell.length_a   1.000
_cell.length_b   1.000
_cell.length_c   1.000
_cell.angle_alpha   90.00
_cell.angle_beta   90.00
_cell.angle_gamma   90.00
#
_symmetry.space_group_name_H-M   'P 1'
#
loop_
_entity.id
_entity.type
_entity.pdbx_description
1 polymer ?
#
loop_
_entity_poly.entity_id
_entity_poly.type
_entity_poly.pdbx_seq_one_letter_code
_entity_poly.pdbx_strand_id
1 'polypeptide(L)'
;MYAACSFLVNADIICYLDEDNWLQPNHVQSIVDTFKRGYDWVYSLRNINDKDGNFICEDNCESLGHWPVYFNDGIFHIDTACFAIRRDVAIRIGHAWYGQWGADRQFFNAIKQQYKNYGCTGEYTANYRLDGNPNSVKKEFFAEGNAKMKQKYPNGYPWLGKNKLVEV
;
A
#
# COMPACT_ATOMS: atom_id res chain seq x y z
N MET A 1 -5.23 5.51 16.46
CA MET A 1 -5.16 6.84 15.79
C MET A 1 -5.90 6.84 14.45
N TYR A 2 -5.55 6.06 13.45
CA TYR A 2 -6.17 6.04 12.10
C TYR A 2 -7.69 5.91 12.11
N ALA A 3 -8.25 4.99 12.90
CA ALA A 3 -9.70 4.84 13.03
C ALA A 3 -10.40 6.14 13.45
N ALA A 4 -9.89 6.83 14.47
CA ALA A 4 -10.46 8.09 14.96
C ALA A 4 -10.38 9.20 13.89
N CYS A 5 -9.25 9.31 13.19
CA CYS A 5 -9.07 10.30 12.12
C CYS A 5 -10.10 10.12 11.01
N SER A 6 -10.51 8.90 10.68
CA SER A 6 -11.50 8.62 9.64
C SER A 6 -12.88 9.25 9.93
N PHE A 7 -13.23 9.42 11.20
CA PHE A 7 -14.47 10.11 11.60
C PHE A 7 -14.36 11.63 11.53
N LEU A 8 -13.16 12.17 11.78
CA LEU A 8 -12.93 13.62 11.88
C LEU A 8 -12.74 14.28 10.52
N VAL A 9 -12.33 13.54 9.50
CA VAL A 9 -12.06 14.08 8.17
C VAL A 9 -13.36 14.25 7.39
N ASN A 10 -13.54 15.42 6.76
CA ASN A 10 -14.64 15.70 5.85
C ASN A 10 -14.13 15.66 4.40
N ALA A 11 -14.05 14.46 3.84
CA ALA A 11 -13.60 14.19 2.49
C ALA A 11 -14.26 12.92 1.95
N ASP A 12 -14.31 12.74 0.63
CA ASP A 12 -14.88 11.54 0.00
C ASP A 12 -13.93 10.33 0.07
N ILE A 13 -12.62 10.60 0.03
CA ILE A 13 -11.55 9.59 0.04
C ILE A 13 -10.58 9.94 1.17
N ILE A 14 -10.16 8.92 1.91
CA ILE A 14 -9.18 9.01 2.98
C ILE A 14 -7.92 8.27 2.56
N CYS A 15 -6.78 8.96 2.61
CA CYS A 15 -5.46 8.38 2.53
C CYS A 15 -4.80 8.46 3.92
N TYR A 16 -4.03 7.44 4.27
CA TYR A 16 -3.27 7.41 5.51
C TYR A 16 -1.80 7.71 5.19
N LEU A 17 -1.14 8.42 6.08
CA LEU A 17 0.27 8.76 5.92
C LEU A 17 0.93 8.81 7.30
N ASP A 18 2.01 8.08 7.46
CA ASP A 18 2.85 8.16 8.65
C ASP A 18 3.72 9.43 8.59
N GLU A 19 4.12 9.94 9.74
CA GLU A 19 4.80 11.23 9.88
C GLU A 19 6.18 11.31 9.22
N ASP A 20 6.80 10.16 8.97
CA ASP A 20 8.13 10.04 8.38
C ASP A 20 8.11 9.71 6.87
N ASN A 21 6.91 9.51 6.31
CA ASN A 21 6.69 9.21 4.89
C ASN A 21 6.17 10.44 4.13
N TRP A 22 6.21 10.41 2.80
CA TRP A 22 5.65 11.47 1.96
C TRP A 22 5.10 10.92 0.64
N LEU A 23 4.30 11.73 -0.04
CA LEU A 23 3.65 11.35 -1.29
C LEU A 23 4.30 12.06 -2.48
N GLN A 24 4.33 11.39 -3.63
CA GLN A 24 4.70 12.00 -4.90
C GLN A 24 3.63 13.02 -5.34
N PRO A 25 3.99 14.05 -6.14
CA PRO A 25 3.06 15.09 -6.58
C PRO A 25 1.83 14.56 -7.32
N ASN A 26 1.95 13.43 -8.02
CA ASN A 26 0.86 12.79 -8.77
C ASN A 26 0.04 11.78 -7.95
N HIS A 27 0.34 11.58 -6.66
CA HIS A 27 -0.31 10.53 -5.84
C HIS A 27 -1.84 10.70 -5.80
N VAL A 28 -2.30 11.88 -5.41
CA VAL A 28 -3.75 12.15 -5.30
C VAL A 28 -4.45 11.99 -6.66
N GLN A 29 -3.83 12.44 -7.73
CA GLN A 29 -4.40 12.30 -9.07
C GLN A 29 -4.51 10.84 -9.48
N SER A 30 -3.48 10.02 -9.25
CA SER A 30 -3.49 8.58 -9.59
C SER A 30 -4.55 7.82 -8.78
N ILE A 31 -4.73 8.17 -7.51
CA ILE A 31 -5.79 7.63 -6.65
C ILE A 31 -7.18 7.99 -7.21
N VAL A 32 -7.45 9.27 -7.47
CA VAL A 32 -8.74 9.74 -8.00
C VAL A 32 -9.07 9.09 -9.34
N ASP A 33 -8.09 8.99 -10.26
CA ASP A 33 -8.30 8.36 -11.56
C ASP A 33 -8.59 6.85 -11.43
N THR A 34 -8.02 6.20 -10.44
CA THR A 34 -8.32 4.79 -10.16
C THR A 34 -9.73 4.64 -9.58
N PHE A 35 -10.15 5.52 -8.67
CA PHE A 35 -11.52 5.50 -8.11
C PHE A 35 -12.63 5.74 -9.15
N LYS A 36 -12.35 6.42 -10.26
CA LYS A 36 -13.32 6.58 -11.38
C LYS A 36 -13.78 5.25 -11.99
N ARG A 37 -13.07 4.15 -11.70
CA ARG A 37 -13.45 2.80 -12.11
C ARG A 37 -14.50 2.15 -11.20
N GLY A 38 -14.91 2.83 -10.12
CA GLY A 38 -15.98 2.38 -9.22
C GLY A 38 -15.53 1.51 -8.06
N TYR A 39 -14.26 1.53 -7.68
CA TYR A 39 -13.75 0.77 -6.54
C TYR A 39 -14.22 1.32 -5.17
N ASP A 40 -14.32 0.45 -4.18
CA ASP A 40 -14.61 0.82 -2.78
C ASP A 40 -13.37 1.35 -2.08
N TRP A 41 -12.21 0.82 -2.45
CA TRP A 41 -10.89 1.27 -2.01
C TRP A 41 -9.84 0.93 -3.06
N VAL A 42 -8.73 1.65 -3.03
CA VAL A 42 -7.60 1.44 -3.93
C VAL A 42 -6.30 1.54 -3.14
N TYR A 43 -5.21 1.10 -3.74
CA TYR A 43 -3.88 1.27 -3.17
C TYR A 43 -2.87 1.67 -4.23
N SER A 44 -1.88 2.44 -3.81
CA SER A 44 -0.68 2.74 -4.59
C SER A 44 0.43 1.76 -4.27
N LEU A 45 1.47 1.79 -5.07
CA LEU A 45 2.74 1.17 -4.76
C LEU A 45 3.67 2.19 -4.08
N ARG A 46 4.78 1.72 -3.48
CA ARG A 46 5.69 2.60 -2.77
C ARG A 46 7.12 2.55 -3.29
N ASN A 47 7.78 3.69 -3.18
CA ASN A 47 9.21 3.83 -3.31
C ASN A 47 9.87 3.64 -1.94
N ILE A 48 11.05 3.06 -1.95
CA ILE A 48 11.89 2.91 -0.76
C ILE A 48 12.98 3.97 -0.79
N ASN A 49 13.11 4.70 0.29
CA ASN A 49 14.05 5.80 0.42
C ASN A 49 14.90 5.62 1.69
N ASP A 50 16.11 6.19 1.71
CA ASP A 50 16.95 6.17 2.90
C ASP A 50 16.48 7.18 3.97
N LYS A 51 17.19 7.25 5.09
CA LYS A 51 16.91 8.17 6.19
C LYS A 51 16.95 9.65 5.79
N ASP A 52 17.70 9.98 4.75
CA ASP A 52 17.88 11.35 4.24
C ASP A 52 16.87 11.68 3.10
N GLY A 53 16.02 10.71 2.72
CA GLY A 53 15.00 10.86 1.68
C GLY A 53 15.49 10.56 0.27
N ASN A 54 16.71 10.01 0.11
CA ASN A 54 17.20 9.63 -1.22
C ASN A 54 16.57 8.31 -1.66
N PHE A 55 16.17 8.24 -2.91
CA PHE A 55 15.58 7.05 -3.51
C PHE A 55 16.57 5.87 -3.52
N ILE A 56 16.12 4.71 -3.08
CA ILE A 56 16.87 3.45 -3.11
C ILE A 56 16.33 2.55 -4.23
N CYS A 57 15.05 2.21 -4.19
CA CYS A 57 14.39 1.35 -5.17
C CYS A 57 12.87 1.45 -5.08
N GLU A 58 12.18 0.92 -6.07
CA GLU A 58 10.76 0.59 -5.99
C GLU A 58 10.56 -0.68 -5.14
N ASP A 59 9.48 -0.74 -4.35
CA ASP A 59 9.09 -1.95 -3.64
C ASP A 59 8.34 -2.89 -4.57
N ASN A 60 9.04 -3.88 -5.07
CA ASN A 60 8.48 -4.94 -5.88
C ASN A 60 8.40 -6.28 -5.12
N CYS A 61 8.44 -6.27 -3.79
CA CYS A 61 8.58 -7.51 -3.03
C CYS A 61 7.72 -7.63 -1.77
N GLU A 62 7.17 -6.53 -1.26
CA GLU A 62 6.42 -6.58 -0.01
C GLU A 62 5.03 -5.92 -0.10
N SER A 63 4.93 -4.60 -0.32
CA SER A 63 3.64 -3.87 -0.33
C SER A 63 2.96 -3.96 -1.70
N LEU A 64 2.47 -5.15 -2.05
CA LEU A 64 1.97 -5.49 -3.37
C LEU A 64 0.46 -5.80 -3.41
N GLY A 65 -0.20 -5.79 -2.25
CA GLY A 65 -1.64 -5.98 -2.12
C GLY A 65 -2.13 -7.36 -2.55
N HIS A 66 -2.63 -7.46 -3.76
CA HIS A 66 -3.16 -8.73 -4.29
C HIS A 66 -2.08 -9.79 -4.54
N TRP A 67 -0.86 -9.38 -4.74
CA TRP A 67 0.25 -10.30 -4.98
C TRP A 67 1.01 -10.59 -3.68
N PRO A 68 1.44 -11.86 -3.49
CA PRO A 68 2.10 -12.24 -2.25
C PRO A 68 3.48 -11.61 -2.09
N VAL A 69 3.91 -11.46 -0.86
CA VAL A 69 5.27 -11.04 -0.54
C VAL A 69 6.29 -12.06 -1.04
N TYR A 70 7.53 -11.63 -1.30
CA TYR A 70 8.53 -12.44 -1.98
C TYR A 70 8.95 -13.71 -1.23
N PHE A 71 8.83 -13.75 0.08
CA PHE A 71 9.30 -14.87 0.91
C PHE A 71 8.19 -15.86 1.29
N ASN A 72 6.90 -15.54 1.03
CA ASN A 72 5.79 -16.43 1.36
C ASN A 72 4.56 -16.14 0.52
N ASP A 73 4.18 -17.10 -0.33
CA ASP A 73 3.03 -16.98 -1.22
C ASP A 73 1.66 -16.88 -0.51
N GLY A 74 1.60 -17.20 0.78
CA GLY A 74 0.39 -17.05 1.60
C GLY A 74 0.27 -15.71 2.31
N ILE A 75 1.29 -14.85 2.25
CA ILE A 75 1.29 -13.54 2.92
C ILE A 75 1.09 -12.42 1.91
N PHE A 76 0.12 -11.56 2.20
CA PHE A 76 -0.21 -10.38 1.42
C PHE A 76 -0.12 -9.16 2.31
N HIS A 77 0.33 -8.04 1.74
CA HIS A 77 0.57 -6.83 2.50
C HIS A 77 0.33 -5.57 1.67
N ILE A 78 -0.18 -4.54 2.33
CA ILE A 78 -0.17 -3.15 1.86
C ILE A 78 0.30 -2.29 3.03
N ASP A 79 1.27 -1.47 2.78
CA ASP A 79 1.75 -0.46 3.72
C ASP A 79 0.68 0.59 4.00
N THR A 80 0.64 1.12 5.22
CA THR A 80 -0.31 2.15 5.66
C THR A 80 -0.38 3.33 4.69
N ALA A 81 0.77 3.84 4.23
CA ALA A 81 0.84 4.99 3.34
C ALA A 81 0.32 4.74 1.92
N CYS A 82 0.04 3.47 1.58
CA CYS A 82 -0.45 3.09 0.26
C CYS A 82 -1.98 3.03 0.16
N PHE A 83 -2.72 3.02 1.27
CA PHE A 83 -4.17 2.93 1.24
C PHE A 83 -4.84 4.24 0.86
N ALA A 84 -5.85 4.12 0.01
CA ALA A 84 -6.85 5.16 -0.23
C ALA A 84 -8.25 4.53 -0.22
N ILE A 85 -9.14 5.02 0.61
CA ILE A 85 -10.38 4.34 0.96
C ILE A 85 -11.53 5.35 0.92
N ARG A 86 -12.67 4.98 0.35
CA ARG A 86 -13.90 5.77 0.46
C ARG A 86 -14.20 6.00 1.93
N ARG A 87 -14.57 7.23 2.30
CA ARG A 87 -14.78 7.61 3.70
C ARG A 87 -15.80 6.72 4.40
N ASP A 88 -16.91 6.37 3.75
CA ASP A 88 -17.94 5.51 4.32
C ASP A 88 -17.40 4.10 4.62
N VAL A 89 -16.54 3.56 3.76
CA VAL A 89 -15.83 2.29 3.97
C VAL A 89 -14.82 2.42 5.11
N ALA A 90 -14.00 3.47 5.10
CA ALA A 90 -13.00 3.72 6.14
C ALA A 90 -13.59 3.82 7.55
N ILE A 91 -14.76 4.46 7.68
CA ILE A 91 -15.50 4.55 8.94
C ILE A 91 -15.98 3.16 9.39
N ARG A 92 -16.57 2.37 8.50
CA ARG A 92 -17.12 1.05 8.83
C ARG A 92 -16.04 0.04 9.21
N ILE A 93 -14.88 0.08 8.53
CA ILE A 93 -13.78 -0.84 8.77
C ILE A 93 -12.76 -0.32 9.81
N GLY A 94 -12.93 0.90 10.29
CA GLY A 94 -11.98 1.57 11.19
C GLY A 94 -11.59 0.76 12.43
N HIS A 95 -12.50 -0.09 12.92
CA HIS A 95 -12.21 -0.98 14.04
C HIS A 95 -11.06 -1.98 13.76
N ALA A 96 -10.74 -2.27 12.51
CA ALA A 96 -9.66 -3.16 12.14
C ALA A 96 -8.25 -2.53 12.28
N TRP A 97 -8.17 -1.22 12.50
CA TRP A 97 -6.92 -0.54 12.87
C TRP A 97 -6.50 -0.78 14.34
N TYR A 98 -7.21 -1.61 15.08
CA TYR A 98 -6.82 -1.99 16.42
C TYR A 98 -5.73 -3.05 16.36
N GLY A 99 -4.57 -2.73 16.90
CA GLY A 99 -3.44 -3.63 16.96
C GLY A 99 -2.17 -2.87 17.32
N GLN A 100 -1.15 -3.65 17.61
CA GLN A 100 0.22 -3.18 17.80
C GLN A 100 0.98 -3.33 16.46
N TRP A 101 2.20 -3.76 16.51
CA TRP A 101 3.03 -4.01 15.34
C TRP A 101 2.32 -4.95 14.32
N GLY A 102 2.30 -4.56 13.05
CA GLY A 102 1.60 -5.30 11.99
C GLY A 102 0.10 -5.00 11.88
N ALA A 103 -0.38 -3.88 12.45
CA ALA A 103 -1.78 -3.44 12.33
C ALA A 103 -2.21 -3.24 10.87
N ASP A 104 -1.32 -2.85 9.99
CA ASP A 104 -1.53 -2.72 8.56
C ASP A 104 -1.90 -4.04 7.87
N ARG A 105 -1.26 -5.15 8.25
CA ARG A 105 -1.61 -6.51 7.77
C ARG A 105 -2.98 -6.95 8.24
N GLN A 106 -3.31 -6.67 9.50
CA GLN A 106 -4.63 -6.97 10.06
C GLN A 106 -5.70 -6.15 9.35
N PHE A 107 -5.46 -4.87 9.16
CA PHE A 107 -6.36 -3.97 8.44
C PHE A 107 -6.55 -4.42 6.99
N PHE A 108 -5.46 -4.73 6.27
CA PHE A 108 -5.54 -5.23 4.91
C PHE A 108 -6.39 -6.50 4.79
N ASN A 109 -6.19 -7.47 5.67
CA ASN A 109 -6.97 -8.70 5.65
C ASN A 109 -8.47 -8.43 5.91
N ALA A 110 -8.78 -7.54 6.85
CA ALA A 110 -10.15 -7.19 7.18
C ALA A 110 -10.86 -6.46 6.05
N ILE A 111 -10.22 -5.43 5.45
CA ILE A 111 -10.82 -4.66 4.36
C ILE A 111 -10.99 -5.52 3.11
N LYS A 112 -10.00 -6.33 2.74
CA LYS A 112 -10.05 -7.24 1.59
C LYS A 112 -11.17 -8.28 1.75
N GLN A 113 -11.42 -8.77 2.95
CA GLN A 113 -12.47 -9.74 3.20
C GLN A 113 -13.87 -9.14 3.07
N GLN A 114 -14.06 -7.90 3.55
CA GLN A 114 -15.38 -7.26 3.58
C GLN A 114 -15.68 -6.47 2.30
N TYR A 115 -14.67 -5.87 1.67
CA TYR A 115 -14.80 -5.03 0.47
C TYR A 115 -13.92 -5.57 -0.65
N LYS A 116 -14.49 -6.47 -1.43
CA LYS A 116 -13.77 -7.22 -2.48
C LYS A 116 -13.51 -6.42 -3.76
N ASN A 117 -14.26 -5.31 -3.95
CA ASN A 117 -14.13 -4.44 -5.11
C ASN A 117 -13.04 -3.39 -4.89
N TYR A 118 -11.79 -3.73 -5.22
CA TYR A 118 -10.65 -2.85 -5.02
C TYR A 118 -9.66 -2.90 -6.19
N GLY A 119 -8.79 -1.90 -6.28
CA GLY A 119 -7.81 -1.81 -7.37
C GLY A 119 -6.44 -1.31 -6.92
N CYS A 120 -5.45 -1.61 -7.76
CA CYS A 120 -4.10 -1.03 -7.67
C CYS A 120 -3.98 0.14 -8.65
N THR A 121 -3.33 1.24 -8.25
CA THR A 121 -3.02 2.34 -9.18
C THR A 121 -2.01 1.93 -10.24
N GLY A 122 -1.14 0.96 -9.94
CA GLY A 122 0.00 0.57 -10.77
C GLY A 122 1.15 1.58 -10.75
N GLU A 123 1.13 2.54 -9.82
CA GLU A 123 2.10 3.63 -9.75
C GLU A 123 2.76 3.68 -8.36
N TYR A 124 4.08 3.90 -8.33
CA TYR A 124 4.86 4.06 -7.10
C TYR A 124 4.80 5.53 -6.66
N THR A 125 3.80 5.86 -5.86
CA THR A 125 3.51 7.23 -5.47
C THR A 125 3.56 7.51 -3.98
N ALA A 126 3.64 6.49 -3.13
CA ALA A 126 3.98 6.62 -1.72
C ALA A 126 5.51 6.48 -1.56
N ASN A 127 6.12 7.29 -0.69
CA ASN A 127 7.55 7.21 -0.38
C ASN A 127 7.70 6.75 1.07
N TYR A 128 8.31 5.60 1.23
CA TYR A 128 8.59 4.97 2.52
C TYR A 128 10.04 5.23 2.92
N ARG A 129 10.24 5.77 4.13
CA ARG A 129 11.57 6.06 4.68
C ARG A 129 12.08 4.88 5.50
N LEU A 130 13.27 4.39 5.15
CA LEU A 130 14.00 3.42 5.96
C LEU A 130 14.74 4.11 7.11
N ASP A 131 15.06 3.30 8.11
CA ASP A 131 15.92 3.70 9.24
C ASP A 131 15.37 4.82 10.14
N GLY A 132 14.11 5.24 9.95
CA GLY A 132 13.40 6.14 10.88
C GLY A 132 13.11 5.50 12.24
N ASN A 133 13.10 4.15 12.29
CA ASN A 133 12.84 3.35 13.48
C ASN A 133 13.83 2.18 13.54
N PRO A 134 14.40 1.81 14.71
CA PRO A 134 15.29 0.65 14.86
C PRO A 134 14.68 -0.67 14.38
N ASN A 135 13.35 -0.79 14.42
CA ASN A 135 12.61 -1.97 13.97
C ASN A 135 12.22 -1.91 12.48
N SER A 136 12.59 -0.85 11.75
CA SER A 136 12.32 -0.74 10.32
C SER A 136 13.06 -1.82 9.53
N VAL A 137 12.42 -2.25 8.46
CA VAL A 137 13.01 -3.17 7.49
C VAL A 137 14.25 -2.54 6.87
N LYS A 138 15.30 -3.33 6.66
CA LYS A 138 16.57 -2.84 6.12
C LYS A 138 16.58 -2.88 4.60
N LYS A 139 17.45 -2.07 3.98
CA LYS A 139 17.57 -1.97 2.51
C LYS A 139 17.91 -3.31 1.85
N GLU A 140 18.66 -4.17 2.56
CA GLU A 140 19.04 -5.50 2.09
C GLU A 140 17.82 -6.40 1.84
N PHE A 141 16.76 -6.27 2.65
CA PHE A 141 15.50 -6.97 2.47
C PHE A 141 14.88 -6.65 1.10
N PHE A 142 14.83 -5.38 0.72
CA PHE A 142 14.28 -4.96 -0.57
C PHE A 142 15.18 -5.36 -1.74
N ALA A 143 16.50 -5.30 -1.57
CA ALA A 143 17.44 -5.74 -2.60
C ALA A 143 17.28 -7.23 -2.91
N GLU A 144 17.24 -8.07 -1.87
CA GLU A 144 17.01 -9.52 -2.01
C GLU A 144 15.62 -9.81 -2.58
N GLY A 145 14.59 -9.21 -2.01
CA GLY A 145 13.20 -9.44 -2.40
C GLY A 145 12.93 -9.04 -3.86
N ASN A 146 13.38 -7.87 -4.27
CA ASN A 146 13.25 -7.40 -5.65
C ASN A 146 13.98 -8.30 -6.63
N ALA A 147 15.16 -8.82 -6.26
CA ALA A 147 15.91 -9.76 -7.11
C ALA A 147 15.12 -11.08 -7.30
N LYS A 148 14.54 -11.63 -6.24
CA LYS A 148 13.70 -12.84 -6.31
C LYS A 148 12.43 -12.61 -7.12
N MET A 149 11.76 -11.46 -6.93
CA MET A 149 10.55 -11.13 -7.69
C MET A 149 10.84 -10.89 -9.17
N LYS A 150 11.99 -10.32 -9.51
CA LYS A 150 12.43 -10.20 -10.90
C LYS A 150 12.63 -11.57 -11.57
N GLN A 151 13.13 -12.56 -10.83
CA GLN A 151 13.23 -13.94 -11.32
C GLN A 151 11.86 -14.61 -11.47
N LYS A 152 10.93 -14.36 -10.52
CA LYS A 152 9.57 -14.90 -10.55
C LYS A 152 8.73 -14.32 -11.70
N TYR A 153 8.97 -13.05 -12.06
CA TYR A 153 8.24 -12.31 -13.08
C TYR A 153 9.17 -11.76 -14.17
N PRO A 154 9.81 -12.63 -14.98
CA PRO A 154 10.83 -12.20 -15.95
C PRO A 154 10.27 -11.33 -17.09
N ASN A 155 8.96 -11.43 -17.36
CA ASN A 155 8.26 -10.69 -18.42
C ASN A 155 7.61 -9.38 -17.92
N GLY A 156 7.94 -8.93 -16.72
CA GLY A 156 7.40 -7.72 -16.10
C GLY A 156 6.43 -8.01 -14.96
N TYR A 157 6.23 -7.00 -14.13
CA TYR A 157 5.42 -7.14 -12.91
C TYR A 157 3.93 -6.99 -13.19
N PRO A 158 3.09 -7.92 -12.71
CA PRO A 158 1.64 -7.88 -12.98
C PRO A 158 0.92 -6.69 -12.32
N TRP A 159 1.50 -6.09 -11.27
CA TRP A 159 0.94 -4.95 -10.57
C TRP A 159 1.13 -3.60 -11.27
N LEU A 160 1.97 -3.52 -12.31
CA LEU A 160 2.21 -2.29 -13.07
C LEU A 160 1.18 -2.04 -14.18
N GLY A 161 0.28 -2.97 -14.42
CA GLY A 161 -0.75 -2.81 -15.45
C GLY A 161 -1.93 -1.97 -14.93
N LYS A 162 -2.13 -0.78 -15.50
CA LYS A 162 -3.27 0.12 -15.18
C LYS A 162 -4.67 -0.50 -15.41
N ASN A 163 -4.77 -1.72 -15.93
CA ASN A 163 -6.02 -2.32 -16.44
C ASN A 163 -6.30 -3.74 -15.96
N LYS A 164 -5.61 -4.27 -14.98
CA LYS A 164 -5.96 -5.59 -14.48
C LYS A 164 -6.93 -5.45 -13.31
N LEU A 165 -8.21 -5.76 -13.59
CA LEU A 165 -9.16 -6.21 -12.57
C LEU A 165 -8.47 -7.29 -11.75
N VAL A 166 -8.53 -7.15 -10.44
CA VAL A 166 -8.23 -8.25 -9.54
C VAL A 166 -9.40 -9.21 -9.73
N GLU A 167 -9.27 -10.15 -10.67
CA GLU A 167 -10.21 -11.26 -10.76
C GLU A 167 -10.09 -12.06 -9.46
N VAL A 168 -11.21 -12.11 -8.73
CA VAL A 168 -11.39 -12.83 -7.46
C VAL A 168 -11.51 -14.33 -7.74
#